data_be60021177aa2dbacf5ed53747f148ee
#
_entry.id   be60021177aa2dbacf5ed53747f148ee
#
_cell.length_a   1.000
_cell.length_b   1.000
_cell.length_c   1.000
_cell.angle_alpha   90.00
_cell.angle_beta   90.00
_cell.angle_gamma   90.00
#
_symmetry.space_group_name_H-M   'P 1'
#
loop_
_entity.id
_entity.type
_entity.pdbx_description
1 polymer ?
#
loop_
_entity_poly.entity_id
_entity_poly.type
_entity_poly.pdbx_seq_one_letter_code
_entity_poly.pdbx_strand_id
1 'polypeptide(L)'
;MSYYDLNSVKQAALSEKIEFRGRKVGRDVANLGYDLSDVVFCLANLSAADFHKTHHYDNGDVDDAYRFEYVRSSGDGNQVDRLYIKFCLMDNYLEIDLGSFHI
;
A
#
# COMPACT_ATOMS: atom_id res chain seq x y z
N MET A 1 3.20 -0.71 16.59
CA MET A 1 1.92 -0.03 16.32
C MET A 1 2.11 0.99 15.19
N SER A 2 1.21 1.02 14.23
CA SER A 2 1.33 1.91 13.07
C SER A 2 1.23 3.39 13.46
N TYR A 3 1.89 4.24 12.69
CA TYR A 3 1.84 5.68 12.87
C TYR A 3 0.52 6.26 12.36
N TYR A 4 0.08 5.78 11.17
CA TYR A 4 -1.16 6.25 10.56
C TYR A 4 -2.32 5.33 10.91
N ASP A 5 -3.49 5.95 11.16
CA ASP A 5 -4.70 5.22 11.45
C ASP A 5 -5.18 4.43 10.21
N LEU A 6 -5.39 3.12 10.40
CA LEU A 6 -5.81 2.24 9.30
C LEU A 6 -7.17 2.63 8.72
N ASN A 7 -8.09 3.15 9.51
CA ASN A 7 -9.37 3.58 8.98
C ASN A 7 -9.20 4.74 7.99
N SER A 8 -8.28 5.67 8.29
CA SER A 8 -7.96 6.77 7.38
C SER A 8 -7.32 6.25 6.09
N VAL A 9 -6.44 5.27 6.19
CA VAL A 9 -5.82 4.62 5.02
C VAL A 9 -6.88 3.97 4.14
N LYS A 10 -7.79 3.22 4.74
CA LYS A 10 -8.87 2.53 4.01
C LYS A 10 -9.81 3.51 3.32
N GLN A 11 -10.16 4.59 3.99
CA GLN A 11 -11.01 5.63 3.41
C GLN A 11 -10.36 6.28 2.18
N ALA A 12 -9.07 6.63 2.29
CA ALA A 12 -8.33 7.20 1.17
C ALA A 12 -8.24 6.22 0.01
N ALA A 13 -7.97 4.95 0.29
CA ALA A 13 -7.88 3.90 -0.74
C ALA A 13 -9.22 3.72 -1.46
N LEU A 14 -10.32 3.61 -0.72
CA LEU A 14 -11.65 3.41 -1.30
C LEU A 14 -12.10 4.63 -2.11
N SER A 15 -11.61 5.81 -1.77
CA SER A 15 -11.86 7.04 -2.53
C SER A 15 -10.87 7.20 -3.70
N GLU A 16 -9.99 6.22 -3.92
CA GLU A 16 -8.95 6.22 -4.96
C GLU A 16 -8.02 7.44 -4.86
N LYS A 17 -7.83 7.95 -3.65
CA LYS A 17 -6.91 9.05 -3.41
C LYS A 17 -5.53 8.51 -3.11
N ILE A 18 -4.89 8.01 -4.17
CA ILE A 18 -3.58 7.36 -4.11
C ILE A 18 -2.68 8.02 -5.14
N GLU A 19 -1.52 8.47 -4.69
CA GLU A 19 -0.47 8.98 -5.55
C GLU A 19 0.75 8.06 -5.45
N PHE A 20 1.34 7.73 -6.59
CA PHE A 20 2.56 6.93 -6.61
C PHE A 20 3.77 7.85 -6.45
N ARG A 21 4.58 7.56 -5.44
CA ARG A 21 5.81 8.32 -5.17
C ARG A 21 6.87 7.90 -6.18
N GLY A 22 7.08 8.71 -7.20
CA GLY A 22 8.09 8.48 -8.22
C GLY A 22 7.70 7.37 -9.20
N ARG A 23 8.60 7.14 -10.16
CA ARG A 23 8.34 6.22 -11.27
C ARG A 23 8.48 4.75 -10.90
N LYS A 24 9.33 4.46 -9.93
CA LYS A 24 9.61 3.07 -9.54
C LYS A 24 8.35 2.36 -9.04
N VAL A 25 7.54 3.02 -8.24
CA VAL A 25 6.31 2.43 -7.70
C VAL A 25 5.37 2.03 -8.82
N GLY A 26 5.15 2.91 -9.79
CA GLY A 26 4.29 2.61 -10.93
C GLY A 26 4.81 1.45 -11.77
N ARG A 27 6.13 1.39 -11.99
CA ARG A 27 6.74 0.27 -12.71
C ARG A 27 6.60 -1.04 -11.95
N ASP A 28 6.81 -1.02 -10.64
CA ASP A 28 6.69 -2.21 -9.81
C ASP A 28 5.26 -2.76 -9.85
N VAL A 29 4.25 -1.88 -9.76
CA VAL A 29 2.85 -2.25 -9.87
C VAL A 29 2.56 -2.86 -11.25
N ALA A 30 3.01 -2.22 -12.31
CA ALA A 30 2.82 -2.72 -13.68
C ALA A 30 3.50 -4.07 -13.89
N ASN A 31 4.71 -4.26 -13.35
CA ASN A 31 5.45 -5.52 -13.46
C ASN A 31 4.76 -6.68 -12.74
N LEU A 32 3.94 -6.40 -11.73
CA LEU A 32 3.13 -7.42 -11.08
C LEU A 32 1.90 -7.80 -11.92
N GLY A 33 1.61 -7.05 -12.97
CA GLY A 33 0.38 -7.22 -13.74
C GLY A 33 -0.85 -6.63 -13.05
N TYR A 34 -0.63 -5.67 -12.16
CA TYR A 34 -1.69 -5.05 -11.37
C TYR A 34 -2.15 -3.73 -12.02
N ASP A 35 -3.40 -3.40 -11.80
CA ASP A 35 -3.94 -2.07 -12.11
C ASP A 35 -4.27 -1.34 -10.81
N LEU A 36 -4.87 -0.15 -10.93
CA LEU A 36 -5.22 0.65 -9.75
C LEU A 36 -6.20 -0.09 -8.83
N SER A 37 -7.12 -0.87 -9.39
CA SER A 37 -8.09 -1.60 -8.57
C SER A 37 -7.42 -2.63 -7.67
N ASP A 38 -6.34 -3.25 -8.12
CA ASP A 38 -5.55 -4.17 -7.29
C ASP A 38 -4.88 -3.42 -6.13
N VAL A 39 -4.31 -2.26 -6.41
CA VAL A 39 -3.67 -1.42 -5.39
C VAL A 39 -4.70 -0.95 -4.35
N VAL A 40 -5.86 -0.49 -4.81
CA VAL A 40 -6.96 -0.09 -3.92
C VAL A 40 -7.38 -1.25 -3.02
N PHE A 41 -7.58 -2.42 -3.61
CA PHE A 41 -7.99 -3.61 -2.85
C PHE A 41 -6.97 -3.94 -1.74
N CYS A 42 -5.70 -3.97 -2.07
CA CYS A 42 -4.65 -4.28 -1.10
C CYS A 42 -4.64 -3.27 0.05
N LEU A 43 -4.63 -1.98 -0.26
CA LEU A 43 -4.61 -0.94 0.76
C LEU A 43 -5.87 -0.94 1.63
N ALA A 44 -7.04 -1.18 1.02
CA ALA A 44 -8.31 -1.21 1.74
C ALA A 44 -8.46 -2.42 2.64
N ASN A 45 -7.68 -3.47 2.41
CA ASN A 45 -7.76 -4.73 3.16
C ASN A 45 -6.59 -4.94 4.13
N LEU A 46 -5.73 -3.96 4.31
CA LEU A 46 -4.67 -4.04 5.31
C LEU A 46 -5.27 -4.19 6.71
N SER A 47 -4.63 -5.01 7.53
CA SER A 47 -5.02 -5.17 8.94
C SER A 47 -3.83 -4.85 9.85
N ALA A 48 -4.11 -4.69 11.14
CA ALA A 48 -3.06 -4.46 12.12
C ALA A 48 -2.06 -5.63 12.15
N ALA A 49 -2.50 -6.84 11.84
CA ALA A 49 -1.63 -8.02 11.79
C ALA A 49 -0.61 -7.95 10.66
N ASP A 50 -0.89 -7.18 9.60
CA ASP A 50 0.01 -7.03 8.46
C ASP A 50 1.10 -5.99 8.70
N PHE A 51 0.98 -5.21 9.75
CA PHE A 51 1.92 -4.13 10.05
C PHE A 51 3.32 -4.69 10.26
N HIS A 52 4.31 -4.09 9.58
CA HIS A 52 5.70 -4.47 9.69
C HIS A 52 6.49 -3.50 10.56
N LYS A 53 6.60 -2.25 10.14
CA LYS A 53 7.30 -1.23 10.94
C LYS A 53 7.03 0.18 10.43
N THR A 54 7.34 1.15 11.28
CA THR A 54 7.31 2.58 10.92
C THR A 54 8.73 3.06 10.66
N HIS A 55 8.90 3.78 9.57
CA HIS A 55 10.16 4.43 9.19
C HIS A 55 10.09 5.91 9.52
N HIS A 56 10.99 6.37 10.39
CA HIS A 56 11.15 7.80 10.69
C HIS A 56 12.38 8.30 9.95
N TYR A 57 12.21 9.33 9.11
CA TYR A 57 13.29 9.92 8.35
C TYR A 57 13.83 11.18 9.02
N ASP A 58 15.08 11.54 8.72
CA ASP A 58 15.75 12.68 9.34
C ASP A 58 15.05 14.01 9.07
N ASN A 59 14.36 14.13 7.94
CA ASN A 59 13.62 15.34 7.58
C ASN A 59 12.25 15.45 8.27
N GLY A 60 11.90 14.48 9.11
CA GLY A 60 10.61 14.45 9.82
C GLY A 60 9.51 13.68 9.13
N ASP A 61 9.74 13.19 7.91
CA ASP A 61 8.77 12.34 7.23
C ASP A 61 8.63 10.99 7.93
N VAL A 62 7.46 10.39 7.82
CA VAL A 62 7.16 9.11 8.45
C VAL A 62 6.40 8.24 7.46
N ASP A 63 6.88 7.02 7.22
CA ASP A 63 6.16 6.01 6.45
C ASP A 63 5.81 4.81 7.33
N ASP A 64 4.64 4.24 7.10
CA ASP A 64 4.30 2.91 7.64
C ASP A 64 4.52 1.86 6.57
N ALA A 65 5.11 0.74 6.95
CA ALA A 65 5.32 -0.40 6.07
C ALA A 65 4.50 -1.59 6.54
N TYR A 66 3.88 -2.28 5.58
CA TYR A 66 3.06 -3.46 5.78
C TYR A 66 3.54 -4.58 4.89
N ARG A 67 3.29 -5.83 5.32
CA ARG A 67 3.47 -7.03 4.52
C ARG A 67 2.11 -7.67 4.34
N PHE A 68 1.65 -7.73 3.10
CA PHE A 68 0.28 -8.15 2.78
C PHE A 68 0.30 -9.33 1.81
N GLU A 69 -0.44 -10.37 2.13
CA GLU A 69 -0.64 -11.49 1.21
C GLU A 69 -1.87 -11.22 0.35
N TYR A 70 -1.64 -11.06 -0.95
CA TYR A 70 -2.70 -10.83 -1.92
C TYR A 70 -2.97 -12.13 -2.68
N VAL A 71 -4.15 -12.69 -2.45
CA VAL A 71 -4.57 -13.93 -3.10
C VAL A 71 -5.46 -13.57 -4.28
N ARG A 72 -5.04 -13.96 -5.48
CA ARG A 72 -5.76 -13.72 -6.73
C ARG A 72 -6.14 -15.04 -7.35
N SER A 73 -7.36 -15.13 -7.89
CA SER A 73 -7.76 -16.27 -8.72
C SER A 73 -7.09 -16.15 -10.08
N SER A 74 -6.42 -17.22 -10.51
CA SER A 74 -5.90 -17.34 -11.86
C SER A 74 -6.46 -18.64 -12.48
N GLY A 75 -6.41 -18.78 -13.81
CA GLY A 75 -7.09 -19.84 -14.55
C GLY A 75 -7.03 -21.24 -13.94
N ASP A 76 -5.87 -21.63 -13.39
CA ASP A 76 -5.64 -22.97 -12.85
C ASP A 76 -5.51 -23.00 -11.32
N GLY A 77 -5.99 -21.97 -10.64
CA GLY A 77 -5.89 -21.91 -9.17
C GLY A 77 -5.67 -20.51 -8.65
N ASN A 78 -5.13 -20.41 -7.45
CA ASN A 78 -4.86 -19.13 -6.81
C ASN A 78 -3.39 -18.78 -6.92
N GLN A 79 -3.13 -17.51 -7.21
CA GLN A 79 -1.80 -16.93 -7.10
C GLN A 79 -1.74 -16.13 -5.81
N VAL A 80 -0.69 -16.34 -5.03
CA VAL A 80 -0.45 -15.62 -3.78
C VAL A 80 0.80 -14.77 -3.94
N ASP A 81 0.62 -13.46 -3.84
CA ASP A 81 1.75 -12.51 -3.85
C ASP A 81 1.94 -11.97 -2.45
N ARG A 82 3.18 -12.03 -1.96
CA ARG A 82 3.54 -11.44 -0.66
C ARG A 82 4.15 -10.09 -0.92
N LEU A 83 3.35 -9.05 -0.64
CA LEU A 83 3.68 -7.68 -1.01
C LEU A 83 4.30 -6.92 0.16
N TYR A 84 5.30 -6.10 -0.15
CA TYR A 84 5.80 -5.06 0.73
C TYR A 84 5.19 -3.74 0.30
N ILE A 85 4.44 -3.10 1.20
CA ILE A 85 3.70 -1.88 0.92
C ILE A 85 4.13 -0.82 1.94
N LYS A 86 4.61 0.33 1.44
CA LYS A 86 5.06 1.42 2.30
C LYS A 86 4.45 2.73 1.81
N PHE A 87 3.94 3.52 2.75
CA PHE A 87 3.24 4.76 2.40
C PHE A 87 3.22 5.75 3.57
N CYS A 88 2.87 6.99 3.24
CA CYS A 88 2.43 7.96 4.23
C CYS A 88 1.05 8.49 3.85
N LEU A 89 0.39 9.14 4.80
CA LEU A 89 -0.82 9.90 4.51
C LEU A 89 -0.44 11.38 4.43
N MET A 90 -0.98 12.07 3.44
CA MET A 90 -0.77 13.49 3.22
C MET A 90 -2.12 14.18 3.02
N ASP A 91 -2.12 15.48 2.85
CA ASP A 91 -3.33 16.29 2.66
C ASP A 91 -4.36 16.05 3.79
N ASN A 92 -3.93 16.29 5.04
CA ASN A 92 -4.74 16.08 6.25
C ASN A 92 -5.23 14.64 6.38
N TYR A 93 -4.38 13.67 6.00
CA TYR A 93 -4.68 12.23 6.05
C TYR A 93 -5.77 11.78 5.06
N LEU A 94 -6.04 12.58 4.04
CA LEU A 94 -7.06 12.25 3.03
C LEU A 94 -6.48 11.55 1.79
N GLU A 95 -5.16 11.55 1.63
CA GLU A 95 -4.49 11.02 0.45
C GLU A 95 -3.32 10.13 0.83
N ILE A 96 -3.15 9.03 0.10
CA ILE A 96 -2.03 8.10 0.28
C ILE A 96 -0.93 8.48 -0.69
N ASP A 97 0.28 8.70 -0.14
CA ASP A 97 1.50 8.79 -0.93
C ASP A 97 2.20 7.44 -0.86
N LEU A 98 2.10 6.66 -1.93
CA LEU A 98 2.57 5.27 -1.97
C LEU A 98 4.04 5.25 -2.36
N GLY A 99 4.89 4.84 -1.42
CA GLY A 99 6.34 4.86 -1.58
C GLY A 99 6.95 3.55 -2.02
N SER A 100 6.30 2.41 -1.74
CA SER A 100 6.75 1.08 -2.16
C SER A 100 5.57 0.16 -2.35
N PHE A 101 5.61 -0.66 -3.39
CA PHE A 101 4.58 -1.66 -3.66
C PHE A 101 5.19 -2.75 -4.54
N HIS A 102 5.72 -3.81 -3.91
CA HIS A 102 6.44 -4.86 -4.63
C HIS A 102 6.54 -6.12 -3.78
N ILE A 103 6.94 -7.21 -4.42
CA ILE A 103 7.24 -8.45 -3.72
C ILE A 103 8.56 -8.35 -2.96
#